data_d5d3a8da0dccb0057a92dd4859a547cf
#
_entry.id   d5d3a8da0dccb0057a92dd4859a547cf
#
_cell.length_a   1.000
_cell.length_b   1.000
_cell.length_c   1.000
_cell.angle_alpha   90.00
_cell.angle_beta   90.00
_cell.angle_gamma   90.00
#
_symmetry.space_group_name_H-M   'P 1'
#
loop_
_entity.id
_entity.type
_entity.pdbx_description
1 polymer ?
#
loop_
_entity_poly.entity_id
_entity_poly.type
_entity_poly.pdbx_seq_one_letter_code
_entity_poly.pdbx_strand_id
1 'polypeptide(L)'
;MKVPILFPKIFDYPFTYKSEVSDSLKSGDFVKAPFGASEITGVVWPYEQKTEKKFKVRKISKKIKVENLSSQMIKFISWFSSYNLVPLGMSLKMCLLNKDVVEKDYSKEFSKFKIKKYNNKFLLNEDQKKSLEFIRNIGSNYNVTVIEGVTGSGKTLVYFERIKKYIKKDK
;
A
#
# COMPACT_ATOMS: atom_id res chain seq x y z
N MET A 1 -12.69 -9.13 21.96
CA MET A 1 -13.44 -8.60 20.81
C MET A 1 -13.28 -9.56 19.64
N LYS A 2 -14.31 -9.76 18.79
CA LYS A 2 -14.19 -10.49 17.53
C LYS A 2 -13.73 -9.54 16.44
N VAL A 3 -12.79 -9.99 15.60
CA VAL A 3 -12.16 -9.15 14.57
C VAL A 3 -12.10 -9.96 13.28
N PRO A 4 -12.66 -9.45 12.16
CA PRO A 4 -12.54 -10.08 10.85
C PRO A 4 -11.18 -9.81 10.24
N ILE A 5 -10.47 -10.85 9.79
CA ILE A 5 -9.16 -10.76 9.17
C ILE A 5 -9.21 -11.37 7.78
N LEU A 6 -8.88 -10.58 6.77
CA LEU A 6 -8.69 -11.06 5.40
C LEU A 6 -7.22 -11.46 5.22
N PHE A 7 -7.01 -12.69 4.75
CA PHE A 7 -5.68 -13.19 4.43
C PHE A 7 -5.40 -13.15 2.92
N PRO A 8 -4.16 -12.89 2.49
CA PRO A 8 -3.77 -12.91 1.08
C PRO A 8 -3.67 -14.37 0.57
N LYS A 9 -4.81 -15.03 0.52
CA LYS A 9 -5.01 -16.43 0.14
C LYS A 9 -6.23 -16.56 -0.77
N ILE A 10 -6.50 -17.75 -1.29
CA ILE A 10 -7.58 -18.08 -2.25
C ILE A 10 -9.02 -17.89 -1.71
N PHE A 11 -9.17 -17.37 -0.50
CA PHE A 11 -10.50 -17.23 0.12
C PHE A 11 -11.17 -15.92 -0.27
N ASP A 12 -12.48 -15.99 -0.43
CA ASP A 12 -13.32 -14.85 -0.82
C ASP A 12 -13.94 -14.12 0.39
N TYR A 13 -13.47 -14.41 1.57
CA TYR A 13 -14.04 -13.90 2.82
C TYR A 13 -13.01 -13.74 3.92
N PRO A 14 -13.23 -12.80 4.88
CA PRO A 14 -12.42 -12.69 6.07
C PRO A 14 -12.76 -13.77 7.10
N PHE A 15 -11.77 -14.15 7.88
CA PHE A 15 -11.91 -15.10 9.00
C PHE A 15 -12.03 -14.36 10.32
N THR A 16 -12.91 -14.84 11.22
CA THR A 16 -13.10 -14.23 12.53
C THR A 16 -12.07 -14.73 13.55
N TYR A 17 -11.38 -13.78 14.18
CA TYR A 17 -10.41 -14.02 15.25
C TYR A 17 -10.83 -13.30 16.54
N LYS A 18 -10.24 -13.72 17.69
CA LYS A 18 -10.32 -12.97 18.96
C LYS A 18 -9.12 -12.04 19.06
N SER A 19 -9.35 -10.78 19.40
CA SER A 19 -8.33 -9.85 19.81
C SER A 19 -8.28 -9.74 21.32
N GLU A 20 -7.11 -9.95 21.90
CA GLU A 20 -6.72 -9.62 23.28
C GLU A 20 -5.63 -8.53 23.26
N VAL A 21 -5.34 -7.97 22.11
CA VAL A 21 -4.34 -6.91 21.95
C VAL A 21 -4.91 -5.66 22.60
N SER A 22 -4.14 -5.05 23.51
CA SER A 22 -4.48 -3.83 24.24
C SER A 22 -4.74 -2.63 23.31
N ASP A 23 -4.15 -2.66 22.12
CA ASP A 23 -4.35 -1.63 21.11
C ASP A 23 -5.64 -1.85 20.33
N SER A 24 -6.47 -0.82 20.23
CA SER A 24 -7.69 -0.87 19.45
C SER A 24 -7.35 -1.16 17.98
N LEU A 25 -7.77 -2.34 17.49
CA LEU A 25 -7.61 -2.69 16.08
C LEU A 25 -8.64 -1.94 15.24
N LYS A 26 -8.16 -1.33 14.15
CA LYS A 26 -8.98 -0.61 13.17
C LYS A 26 -8.98 -1.35 11.84
N SER A 27 -10.00 -1.13 11.03
CA SER A 27 -10.02 -1.60 9.65
C SER A 27 -8.78 -1.11 8.90
N GLY A 28 -8.13 -2.02 8.18
CA GLY A 28 -6.88 -1.76 7.48
C GLY A 28 -5.61 -2.10 8.28
N ASP A 29 -5.69 -2.32 9.58
CA ASP A 29 -4.53 -2.72 10.38
C ASP A 29 -3.98 -4.07 9.93
N PHE A 30 -2.66 -4.16 9.88
CA PHE A 30 -1.96 -5.41 9.59
C PHE A 30 -1.73 -6.20 10.88
N VAL A 31 -2.03 -7.49 10.84
CA VAL A 31 -1.88 -8.38 11.99
C VAL A 31 -1.23 -9.71 11.58
N LYS A 32 -0.50 -10.34 12.49
CA LYS A 32 -0.13 -11.74 12.39
C LYS A 32 -1.14 -12.59 13.15
N ALA A 33 -1.59 -13.66 12.52
CA ALA A 33 -2.49 -14.60 13.12
C ALA A 33 -2.23 -16.04 12.67
N PRO A 34 -2.50 -17.04 13.50
CA PRO A 34 -2.30 -18.45 13.18
C PRO A 34 -3.30 -18.88 12.10
N PHE A 35 -2.78 -19.45 11.01
CA PHE A 35 -3.54 -19.96 9.88
C PHE A 35 -3.04 -21.36 9.50
N GLY A 36 -3.84 -22.38 9.77
CA GLY A 36 -3.38 -23.77 9.69
C GLY A 36 -2.29 -24.04 10.73
N ALA A 37 -1.16 -24.55 10.27
CA ALA A 37 0.03 -24.84 11.07
C ALA A 37 1.05 -23.68 11.10
N SER A 38 0.80 -22.57 10.39
CA SER A 38 1.70 -21.43 10.27
C SER A 38 1.06 -20.13 10.75
N GLU A 39 1.88 -19.12 10.99
CA GLU A 39 1.43 -17.75 11.17
C GLU A 39 1.56 -16.96 9.87
N ILE A 40 0.52 -16.27 9.49
CA ILE A 40 0.54 -15.41 8.31
C ILE A 40 0.03 -14.01 8.61
N THR A 41 0.48 -13.06 7.82
CA THR A 41 0.02 -11.68 7.86
C THR A 41 -1.31 -11.55 7.15
N GLY A 42 -2.26 -10.90 7.81
CA GLY A 42 -3.57 -10.54 7.28
C GLY A 42 -3.91 -9.08 7.58
N VAL A 43 -5.04 -8.63 7.06
CA VAL A 43 -5.55 -7.27 7.23
C VAL A 43 -6.88 -7.32 7.95
N VAL A 44 -7.07 -6.46 8.95
CA VAL A 44 -8.37 -6.27 9.59
C VAL A 44 -9.36 -5.73 8.57
N TRP A 45 -10.42 -6.49 8.30
CA TRP A 45 -11.39 -6.17 7.27
C TRP A 45 -12.64 -5.52 7.86
N PRO A 46 -13.33 -4.61 7.13
CA PRO A 46 -14.43 -3.82 7.70
C PRO A 46 -15.72 -4.61 7.96
N TYR A 47 -15.85 -5.82 7.43
CA TYR A 47 -17.05 -6.64 7.60
C TYR A 47 -16.75 -8.10 7.92
N GLU A 48 -17.63 -8.72 8.68
CA GLU A 48 -17.59 -10.16 9.02
C GLU A 48 -18.45 -10.95 8.01
N GLN A 49 -18.00 -12.16 7.72
CA GLN A 49 -18.90 -13.13 7.08
C GLN A 49 -19.73 -13.82 8.17
N LYS A 50 -21.04 -13.81 8.01
CA LYS A 50 -21.92 -14.61 8.86
C LYS A 50 -21.72 -16.08 8.53
N THR A 51 -21.04 -16.82 9.39
CA THR A 51 -20.91 -18.28 9.30
C THR A 51 -21.81 -18.93 10.32
N GLU A 52 -22.65 -19.84 9.88
CA GLU A 52 -23.50 -20.65 10.77
C GLU A 52 -22.71 -21.70 11.58
N LYS A 53 -21.49 -22.02 11.12
CA LYS A 53 -20.63 -23.02 11.74
C LYS A 53 -19.90 -22.47 12.97
N LYS A 54 -20.04 -23.12 14.10
CA LYS A 54 -19.29 -22.82 15.34
C LYS A 54 -17.86 -23.35 15.22
N PHE A 55 -16.95 -22.53 14.74
CA PHE A 55 -15.51 -22.84 14.77
C PHE A 55 -14.88 -22.32 16.07
N LYS A 56 -13.83 -23.03 16.53
CA LYS A 56 -12.99 -22.54 17.63
C LYS A 56 -12.23 -21.29 17.13
N VAL A 57 -12.64 -20.13 17.61
CA VAL A 57 -12.05 -18.87 17.21
C VAL A 57 -10.65 -18.75 17.81
N ARG A 58 -9.62 -18.64 16.95
CA ARG A 58 -8.22 -18.46 17.35
C ARG A 58 -7.94 -17.00 17.72
N LYS A 59 -6.85 -16.77 18.45
CA LYS A 59 -6.41 -15.41 18.84
C LYS A 59 -5.46 -14.84 17.79
N ILE A 60 -5.48 -13.51 17.66
CA ILE A 60 -4.48 -12.76 16.92
C ILE A 60 -3.16 -12.82 17.69
N SER A 61 -2.05 -13.08 17.01
CA SER A 61 -0.73 -13.16 17.66
C SER A 61 -0.17 -11.77 17.98
N LYS A 62 -0.19 -10.86 17.00
CA LYS A 62 0.27 -9.47 17.20
C LYS A 62 -0.24 -8.53 16.12
N LYS A 63 -0.33 -7.22 16.46
CA LYS A 63 -0.46 -6.13 15.50
C LYS A 63 0.91 -5.80 14.91
N ILE A 64 0.97 -5.56 13.61
CA ILE A 64 2.19 -5.10 12.93
C ILE A 64 2.20 -3.58 12.94
N LYS A 65 3.32 -2.99 13.38
CA LYS A 65 3.48 -1.53 13.47
C LYS A 65 3.88 -0.94 12.11
N VAL A 66 2.92 -0.89 11.20
CA VAL A 66 3.04 -0.22 9.89
C VAL A 66 1.80 0.62 9.66
N GLU A 67 1.87 1.52 8.69
CA GLU A 67 0.70 2.29 8.28
C GLU A 67 -0.43 1.34 7.82
N ASN A 68 -1.64 1.62 8.23
CA ASN A 68 -2.80 0.81 7.90
C ASN A 68 -3.19 0.97 6.42
N LEU A 69 -3.81 -0.04 5.87
CA LEU A 69 -4.40 0.00 4.54
C LEU A 69 -5.54 1.03 4.52
N SER A 70 -5.45 2.01 3.63
CA SER A 70 -6.45 3.08 3.57
C SER A 70 -7.85 2.55 3.23
N SER A 71 -8.88 3.29 3.63
CA SER A 71 -10.26 2.95 3.31
C SER A 71 -10.53 2.94 1.80
N GLN A 72 -9.84 3.80 1.04
CA GLN A 72 -9.90 3.83 -0.42
C GLN A 72 -9.31 2.55 -1.02
N MET A 73 -8.19 2.08 -0.50
CA MET A 73 -7.57 0.83 -0.98
C MET A 73 -8.45 -0.38 -0.65
N ILE A 74 -9.07 -0.42 0.52
CA ILE A 74 -10.02 -1.48 0.89
C ILE A 74 -11.21 -1.53 -0.09
N LYS A 75 -11.78 -0.35 -0.42
CA LYS A 75 -12.85 -0.23 -1.42
C LYS A 75 -12.38 -0.68 -2.80
N PHE A 76 -11.18 -0.27 -3.21
CA PHE A 76 -10.59 -0.68 -4.48
C PHE A 76 -10.41 -2.20 -4.57
N ILE A 77 -9.85 -2.83 -3.54
CA ILE A 77 -9.65 -4.28 -3.49
C ILE A 77 -10.99 -5.02 -3.59
N SER A 78 -12.01 -4.55 -2.86
CA SER A 78 -13.36 -5.14 -2.91
C SER A 78 -13.99 -5.01 -4.28
N TRP A 79 -13.90 -3.82 -4.89
CA TRP A 79 -14.38 -3.58 -6.25
C TRP A 79 -13.64 -4.43 -7.27
N PHE A 80 -12.29 -4.48 -7.19
CA PHE A 80 -11.45 -5.26 -8.11
C PHE A 80 -11.78 -6.75 -8.05
N SER A 81 -11.97 -7.29 -6.85
CA SER A 81 -12.39 -8.66 -6.62
C SER A 81 -13.71 -8.97 -7.34
N SER A 82 -14.73 -8.14 -7.10
CA SER A 82 -16.06 -8.31 -7.69
C SER A 82 -16.05 -8.14 -9.21
N TYR A 83 -15.33 -7.13 -9.72
CA TYR A 83 -15.27 -6.83 -11.15
C TYR A 83 -14.57 -7.93 -11.96
N ASN A 84 -13.47 -8.47 -11.42
CA ASN A 84 -12.69 -9.50 -12.11
C ASN A 84 -13.08 -10.95 -11.72
N LEU A 85 -14.08 -11.13 -10.85
CA LEU A 85 -14.50 -12.44 -10.33
C LEU A 85 -13.33 -13.21 -9.68
N VAL A 86 -12.43 -12.51 -9.01
CA VAL A 86 -11.25 -13.07 -8.34
C VAL A 86 -11.52 -13.10 -6.83
N PRO A 87 -11.16 -14.16 -6.11
CA PRO A 87 -11.33 -14.23 -4.65
C PRO A 87 -10.72 -13.00 -3.93
N LEU A 88 -11.44 -12.47 -2.95
CA LEU A 88 -11.07 -11.23 -2.25
C LEU A 88 -9.65 -11.28 -1.65
N GLY A 89 -9.27 -12.42 -1.07
CA GLY A 89 -7.92 -12.62 -0.52
C GLY A 89 -6.83 -12.68 -1.61
N MET A 90 -7.16 -13.09 -2.84
CA MET A 90 -6.22 -13.03 -3.97
C MET A 90 -6.04 -11.59 -4.45
N SER A 91 -7.11 -10.80 -4.48
CA SER A 91 -7.05 -9.37 -4.79
C SER A 91 -6.18 -8.62 -3.76
N LEU A 92 -6.33 -8.94 -2.47
CA LEU A 92 -5.43 -8.43 -1.43
C LEU A 92 -3.98 -8.87 -1.67
N LYS A 93 -3.74 -10.12 -2.07
CA LYS A 93 -2.39 -10.63 -2.37
C LYS A 93 -1.71 -9.85 -3.49
N MET A 94 -2.44 -9.43 -4.51
CA MET A 94 -1.89 -8.62 -5.60
C MET A 94 -1.39 -7.26 -5.10
N CYS A 95 -2.08 -6.66 -4.13
CA CYS A 95 -1.65 -5.40 -3.51
C CYS A 95 -0.47 -5.59 -2.55
N LEU A 96 -0.30 -6.80 -1.98
CA LEU A 96 0.77 -7.15 -1.04
C LEU A 96 1.80 -8.06 -1.71
N LEU A 97 2.39 -7.61 -2.82
CA LEU A 97 3.31 -8.40 -3.65
C LEU A 97 4.53 -8.94 -2.88
N ASN A 98 4.99 -8.21 -1.87
CA ASN A 98 6.10 -8.63 -1.02
C ASN A 98 5.72 -8.54 0.47
N LYS A 99 5.75 -9.66 1.17
CA LYS A 99 5.52 -9.73 2.63
C LYS A 99 6.51 -8.85 3.39
N ASP A 100 7.72 -8.75 2.90
CA ASP A 100 8.80 -7.98 3.53
C ASP A 100 8.44 -6.50 3.69
N VAL A 101 7.67 -5.94 2.76
CA VAL A 101 7.20 -4.54 2.83
C VAL A 101 6.37 -4.27 4.09
N VAL A 102 5.62 -5.26 4.56
CA VAL A 102 4.76 -5.14 5.74
C VAL A 102 5.47 -5.66 7.00
N GLU A 103 6.35 -6.65 6.87
CA GLU A 103 6.93 -7.36 8.02
C GLU A 103 8.29 -6.81 8.46
N LYS A 104 9.03 -6.15 7.56
CA LYS A 104 10.34 -5.56 7.85
C LYS A 104 10.23 -4.06 8.12
N ASP A 105 10.93 -3.62 9.14
CA ASP A 105 11.12 -2.19 9.40
C ASP A 105 12.24 -1.65 8.49
N TYR A 106 11.85 -1.07 7.37
CA TYR A 106 12.76 -0.44 6.43
C TYR A 106 13.28 0.94 6.87
N SER A 107 12.75 1.51 7.95
CA SER A 107 13.15 2.85 8.42
C SER A 107 14.65 2.95 8.65
N LYS A 108 15.27 1.88 9.19
CA LYS A 108 16.72 1.78 9.41
C LYS A 108 17.52 1.59 8.12
N GLU A 109 16.96 1.01 7.10
CA GLU A 109 17.61 0.85 5.79
C GLU A 109 17.56 2.16 5.01
N PHE A 110 16.40 2.82 4.99
CA PHE A 110 16.26 4.12 4.33
C PHE A 110 17.12 5.21 4.98
N SER A 111 17.32 5.19 6.29
CA SER A 111 18.22 6.13 6.97
C SER A 111 19.70 5.98 6.56
N LYS A 112 20.09 4.83 6.04
CA LYS A 112 21.45 4.57 5.52
C LYS A 112 21.65 5.09 4.10
N PHE A 113 20.59 5.35 3.35
CA PHE A 113 20.67 5.95 2.02
C PHE A 113 21.04 7.41 2.13
N LYS A 114 22.33 7.70 2.18
CA LYS A 114 22.83 9.07 1.93
C LYS A 114 22.52 9.40 0.48
N ILE A 115 21.55 10.27 0.25
CA ILE A 115 21.34 10.85 -1.07
C ILE A 115 22.64 11.56 -1.45
N LYS A 116 23.45 10.93 -2.31
CA LYS A 116 24.61 11.60 -2.88
C LYS A 116 24.10 12.85 -3.56
N LYS A 117 24.62 14.03 -3.17
CA LYS A 117 24.33 15.28 -3.88
C LYS A 117 24.81 15.08 -5.32
N TYR A 118 23.90 14.78 -6.21
CA TYR A 118 24.19 14.70 -7.63
C TYR A 118 24.37 16.14 -8.12
N ASN A 119 25.61 16.54 -8.35
CA ASN A 119 25.96 17.88 -8.81
C ASN A 119 25.72 18.08 -10.32
N ASN A 120 25.32 17.05 -11.04
CA ASN A 120 24.97 17.19 -12.45
C ASN A 120 23.63 17.93 -12.58
N LYS A 121 23.71 19.22 -12.85
CA LYS A 121 22.56 20.00 -13.31
C LYS A 121 22.27 19.57 -14.76
N PHE A 122 21.34 18.68 -14.94
CA PHE A 122 20.79 18.45 -16.28
C PHE A 122 20.07 19.72 -16.70
N LEU A 123 20.53 20.28 -17.83
CA LEU A 123 19.87 21.43 -18.43
C LEU A 123 18.67 20.93 -19.20
N LEU A 124 17.48 21.31 -18.75
CA LEU A 124 16.24 21.03 -19.46
C LEU A 124 16.17 21.92 -20.72
N ASN A 125 15.75 21.35 -21.85
CA ASN A 125 15.42 22.12 -23.04
C ASN A 125 14.09 22.89 -22.84
N GLU A 126 13.72 23.75 -23.79
CA GLU A 126 12.55 24.62 -23.67
C GLU A 126 11.23 23.84 -23.50
N ASP A 127 11.03 22.74 -24.22
CA ASP A 127 9.82 21.96 -24.16
C ASP A 127 9.71 21.19 -22.83
N GLN A 128 10.84 20.70 -22.33
CA GLN A 128 10.92 20.08 -20.99
C GLN A 128 10.64 21.11 -19.89
N LYS A 129 11.11 22.35 -20.02
CA LYS A 129 10.81 23.44 -19.07
C LYS A 129 9.32 23.78 -19.08
N LYS A 130 8.71 23.93 -20.26
CA LYS A 130 7.27 24.18 -20.40
C LYS A 130 6.45 23.05 -19.76
N SER A 131 6.80 21.79 -20.04
CA SER A 131 6.15 20.62 -19.46
C SER A 131 6.28 20.59 -17.93
N LEU A 132 7.47 20.92 -17.40
CA LEU A 132 7.70 20.98 -15.96
C LEU A 132 6.89 22.11 -15.29
N GLU A 133 6.81 23.26 -15.93
CA GLU A 133 6.02 24.39 -15.44
C GLU A 133 4.53 24.05 -15.40
N PHE A 134 4.01 23.45 -16.47
CA PHE A 134 2.63 22.95 -16.49
C PHE A 134 2.35 22.01 -15.32
N ILE A 135 3.21 20.99 -15.10
CA ILE A 135 3.04 20.03 -13.99
C ILE A 135 3.17 20.72 -12.63
N ARG A 136 3.98 21.77 -12.50
CA ARG A 136 4.12 22.54 -11.25
C ARG A 136 2.86 23.32 -10.89
N ASN A 137 2.13 23.79 -11.89
CA ASN A 137 0.92 24.58 -11.74
C ASN A 137 -0.34 23.72 -11.50
N ILE A 138 -0.26 22.39 -11.72
CA ILE A 138 -1.32 21.47 -11.36
C ILE A 138 -1.49 21.50 -9.83
N GLY A 139 -2.71 21.74 -9.38
CA GLY A 139 -3.05 21.79 -7.94
C GLY A 139 -2.77 20.49 -7.17
N SER A 140 -3.01 20.51 -5.87
CA SER A 140 -2.78 19.38 -4.96
C SER A 140 -3.83 18.26 -5.07
N ASN A 141 -4.88 18.46 -5.83
CA ASN A 141 -5.92 17.47 -6.04
C ASN A 141 -5.44 16.33 -6.96
N TYR A 142 -6.13 15.21 -6.91
CA TYR A 142 -5.86 14.10 -7.83
C TYR A 142 -5.99 14.56 -9.28
N ASN A 143 -4.93 14.38 -10.05
CA ASN A 143 -4.85 14.71 -11.48
C ASN A 143 -4.10 13.62 -12.23
N VAL A 144 -4.55 13.37 -13.45
CA VAL A 144 -3.84 12.51 -14.41
C VAL A 144 -3.28 13.41 -15.50
N THR A 145 -1.94 13.41 -15.65
CA THR A 145 -1.24 14.19 -16.65
C THR A 145 -0.46 13.25 -17.56
N VAL A 146 -0.63 13.42 -18.86
CA VAL A 146 0.13 12.67 -19.88
C VAL A 146 1.24 13.56 -20.43
N ILE A 147 2.49 13.09 -20.40
CA ILE A 147 3.62 13.72 -21.08
C ILE A 147 3.90 12.92 -22.35
N GLU A 148 3.56 13.50 -23.48
CA GLU A 148 3.82 12.94 -24.79
C GLU A 148 5.24 13.30 -25.26
N GLY A 149 5.87 12.41 -26.01
CA GLY A 149 7.19 12.63 -26.61
C GLY A 149 7.83 11.33 -27.08
N VAL A 150 8.70 11.44 -28.07
CA VAL A 150 9.44 10.30 -28.63
C VAL A 150 10.35 9.64 -27.59
N THR A 151 10.73 8.39 -27.84
CA THR A 151 11.70 7.68 -26.98
C THR A 151 13.01 8.48 -26.96
N GLY A 152 13.61 8.64 -25.76
CA GLY A 152 14.82 9.42 -25.59
C GLY A 152 14.63 10.94 -25.46
N SER A 153 13.41 11.48 -25.55
CA SER A 153 13.13 12.92 -25.40
C SER A 153 13.39 13.49 -24.00
N GLY A 154 13.82 12.67 -23.06
CA GLY A 154 14.14 13.10 -21.68
C GLY A 154 12.94 13.34 -20.78
N LYS A 155 11.78 12.72 -21.04
CA LYS A 155 10.59 12.77 -20.17
C LYS A 155 10.90 12.46 -18.69
N THR A 156 11.80 11.50 -18.48
CA THR A 156 12.25 11.10 -17.14
C THR A 156 12.91 12.25 -16.36
N LEU A 157 13.62 13.15 -17.04
CA LEU A 157 14.24 14.32 -16.39
C LEU A 157 13.17 15.27 -15.84
N VAL A 158 12.08 15.45 -16.56
CA VAL A 158 10.93 16.27 -16.11
C VAL A 158 10.31 15.67 -14.83
N TYR A 159 10.10 14.34 -14.79
CA TYR A 159 9.61 13.66 -13.58
C TYR A 159 10.57 13.81 -12.40
N PHE A 160 11.87 13.63 -12.61
CA PHE A 160 12.86 13.76 -11.55
C PHE A 160 12.91 15.18 -10.97
N GLU A 161 12.81 16.21 -11.80
CA GLU A 161 12.75 17.59 -11.30
C GLU A 161 11.48 17.86 -10.46
N ARG A 162 10.38 17.21 -10.78
CA ARG A 162 9.17 17.29 -9.97
C ARG A 162 9.34 16.56 -8.63
N ILE A 163 9.87 15.34 -8.64
CA ILE A 163 10.11 14.51 -7.45
C ILE A 163 11.08 15.19 -6.48
N LYS A 164 12.16 15.81 -6.97
CA LYS A 164 13.11 16.56 -6.13
C LYS A 164 12.45 17.61 -5.25
N LYS A 165 11.37 18.24 -5.71
CA LYS A 165 10.65 19.25 -4.93
C LYS A 165 9.96 18.64 -3.71
N TYR A 166 9.44 17.42 -3.84
CA TYR A 166 8.77 16.73 -2.72
C TYR A 166 9.80 16.19 -1.73
N ILE A 167 10.84 15.52 -2.18
CA ILE A 167 11.92 15.01 -1.31
C ILE A 167 12.55 16.14 -0.47
N LYS A 168 12.61 17.38 -1.00
CA LYS A 168 13.16 18.53 -0.24
C LYS A 168 12.18 19.10 0.77
N LYS A 169 10.88 18.84 0.66
CA LYS A 169 9.87 19.34 1.59
C LYS A 169 9.73 18.49 2.85
N ASP A 170 10.09 17.21 2.77
CA ASP A 170 9.99 16.24 3.87
C ASP A 170 11.28 16.15 4.72
N LYS A 171 12.10 17.21 4.72
CA LYS A 171 13.30 17.34 5.58
C LYS A 171 13.13 18.44 6.61
#